data_9abe8b445415d06df52aa5cd8f58f9ad
#
_entry.id   9abe8b445415d06df52aa5cd8f58f9ad
#
_cell.length_a   1.000
_cell.length_b   1.000
_cell.length_c   1.000
_cell.angle_alpha   90.00
_cell.angle_beta   90.00
_cell.angle_gamma   90.00
#
_symmetry.space_group_name_H-M   'P 1'
#
loop_
_entity.id
_entity.type
_entity.pdbx_description
1 polymer ?
#
loop_
_entity_poly.entity_id
_entity_poly.type
_entity_poly.pdbx_seq_one_letter_code
_entity_poly.pdbx_strand_id
1 'polypeptide(L)'
;LHYPELKAAGVNFALGTDGASANNDLDMCAETKTAARLQKFFCNDPTVLPADEALTIASRNGAKALGLNAGVIAPGYLADIILVGRNPTNTPAFNTTSNAVYATGGLAVDTTICNGAVLMHDGIIPGAEEILAKAEETAFDLVRRATA
;
A
#
# COMPACT_ATOMS: atom_id res chain seq x y z
N LEU A 1 14.13 12.41 3.03
CA LEU A 1 13.94 11.85 4.37
C LEU A 1 14.87 10.65 4.54
N HIS A 2 15.74 10.67 5.56
CA HIS A 2 16.74 9.61 5.82
C HIS A 2 16.18 8.56 6.76
N TYR A 3 15.88 7.37 6.24
CA TYR A 3 15.39 6.25 7.06
C TYR A 3 16.32 5.88 8.21
N PRO A 4 17.65 5.70 8.02
CA PRO A 4 18.56 5.30 9.10
C PRO A 4 18.58 6.30 10.27
N GLU A 5 18.54 7.58 9.98
CA GLU A 5 18.54 8.64 11.00
C GLU A 5 17.24 8.67 11.80
N LEU A 6 16.10 8.54 11.13
CA LEU A 6 14.78 8.47 11.80
C LEU A 6 14.68 7.23 12.68
N LYS A 7 15.16 6.09 12.18
CA LYS A 7 15.20 4.84 12.93
C LYS A 7 16.09 4.96 14.17
N ALA A 8 17.29 5.54 14.02
CA ALA A 8 18.22 5.76 15.13
C ALA A 8 17.65 6.73 16.18
N ALA A 9 16.88 7.73 15.75
CA ALA A 9 16.18 8.66 16.64
C ALA A 9 14.91 8.08 17.28
N GLY A 10 14.53 6.84 16.97
CA GLY A 10 13.34 6.18 17.52
C GLY A 10 12.01 6.81 17.05
N VAL A 11 12.03 7.55 15.96
CA VAL A 11 10.83 8.19 15.39
C VAL A 11 9.92 7.12 14.79
N ASN A 12 8.65 7.09 15.21
CA ASN A 12 7.65 6.29 14.51
C ASN A 12 7.22 7.03 13.24
N PHE A 13 7.56 6.47 12.10
CA PHE A 13 7.13 7.00 10.81
C PHE A 13 6.49 5.88 9.98
N ALA A 14 5.63 6.27 9.04
CA ALA A 14 4.84 5.38 8.22
C ALA A 14 4.86 5.86 6.77
N LEU A 15 4.34 5.04 5.88
CA LEU A 15 4.12 5.37 4.47
C LEU A 15 2.66 5.75 4.24
N GLY A 16 2.43 6.57 3.23
CA GLY A 16 1.15 6.89 2.67
C GLY A 16 1.30 7.29 1.21
N THR A 17 0.23 7.15 0.45
CA THR A 17 0.20 7.49 -0.99
C THR A 17 0.05 9.00 -1.24
N ASP A 18 -0.20 9.80 -0.20
CA ASP A 18 -0.74 11.15 -0.35
C ASP A 18 -2.11 11.15 -1.06
N GLY A 19 -2.60 12.28 -1.49
CA GLY A 19 -3.87 12.40 -2.22
C GLY A 19 -3.71 12.17 -3.71
N ALA A 20 -4.82 11.83 -4.39
CA ALA A 20 -4.83 11.56 -5.84
C ALA A 20 -4.38 12.75 -6.70
N SER A 21 -4.41 13.99 -6.18
CA SER A 21 -3.89 15.17 -6.87
C SER A 21 -2.36 15.26 -6.86
N ALA A 22 -1.71 14.63 -5.89
CA ALA A 22 -0.25 14.61 -5.76
C ALA A 22 0.36 13.30 -6.29
N ASN A 23 -0.39 12.19 -6.13
CA ASN A 23 0.00 10.86 -6.59
C ASN A 23 -1.19 10.22 -7.32
N ASN A 24 -1.07 10.01 -8.62
CA ASN A 24 -2.12 9.44 -9.45
C ASN A 24 -2.40 7.96 -9.12
N ASP A 25 -1.42 7.29 -8.50
CA ASP A 25 -1.49 5.89 -8.10
C ASP A 25 -1.59 5.79 -6.57
N LEU A 26 -2.73 5.31 -6.06
CA LEU A 26 -2.96 5.11 -4.62
C LEU A 26 -2.57 3.68 -4.19
N ASP A 27 -1.55 3.09 -4.82
CA ASP A 27 -1.05 1.75 -4.55
C ASP A 27 0.01 1.74 -3.43
N MET A 28 -0.38 1.33 -2.23
CA MET A 28 0.55 1.14 -1.10
C MET A 28 1.64 0.09 -1.34
N CYS A 29 1.43 -0.88 -2.24
CA CYS A 29 2.48 -1.82 -2.64
C CYS A 29 3.56 -1.11 -3.46
N ALA A 30 3.16 -0.22 -4.36
CA ALA A 30 4.08 0.62 -5.13
C ALA A 30 4.86 1.57 -4.21
N GLU A 31 4.20 2.22 -3.25
CA GLU A 31 4.85 3.09 -2.26
C GLU A 31 5.87 2.33 -1.40
N THR A 32 5.53 1.15 -0.92
CA THR A 32 6.42 0.31 -0.12
C THR A 32 7.67 -0.08 -0.90
N LYS A 33 7.50 -0.49 -2.16
CA LYS A 33 8.59 -0.82 -3.09
C LYS A 33 9.49 0.39 -3.35
N THR A 34 8.87 1.53 -3.63
CA THR A 34 9.56 2.79 -3.92
C THR A 34 10.37 3.25 -2.72
N ALA A 35 9.80 3.25 -1.52
CA ALA A 35 10.50 3.60 -0.30
C ALA A 35 11.73 2.72 -0.08
N ALA A 36 11.58 1.39 -0.19
CA ALA A 36 12.68 0.45 -0.01
C ALA A 36 13.80 0.67 -1.01
N ARG A 37 13.48 0.94 -2.28
CA ARG A 37 14.48 1.16 -3.34
C ARG A 37 15.18 2.52 -3.20
N LEU A 38 14.41 3.58 -2.96
CA LEU A 38 14.97 4.94 -2.84
C LEU A 38 15.91 5.06 -1.64
N GLN A 39 15.58 4.43 -0.50
CA GLN A 39 16.47 4.48 0.66
C GLN A 39 17.80 3.75 0.40
N LYS A 40 17.77 2.61 -0.28
CA LYS A 40 18.98 1.89 -0.69
C LYS A 40 19.84 2.73 -1.65
N PHE A 41 19.21 3.34 -2.63
CA PHE A 41 19.89 4.21 -3.59
C PHE A 41 20.48 5.45 -2.91
N PHE A 42 19.70 6.12 -2.09
CA PHE A 42 20.08 7.35 -1.42
C PHE A 42 21.24 7.15 -0.42
N CYS A 43 21.23 6.04 0.31
CA CYS A 43 22.28 5.70 1.27
C CYS A 43 23.48 4.98 0.60
N ASN A 44 23.40 4.66 -0.68
CA ASN A 44 24.37 3.80 -1.39
C ASN A 44 24.67 2.49 -0.63
N ASP A 45 23.62 1.92 0.00
CA ASP A 45 23.71 0.72 0.82
C ASP A 45 22.49 -0.19 0.56
N PRO A 46 22.68 -1.39 -0.02
CA PRO A 46 21.59 -2.30 -0.35
C PRO A 46 20.92 -2.93 0.88
N THR A 47 21.49 -2.78 2.06
CA THR A 47 20.97 -3.36 3.31
C THR A 47 19.97 -2.44 4.03
N VAL A 48 19.95 -1.17 3.67
CA VAL A 48 19.04 -0.17 4.28
C VAL A 48 17.59 -0.48 3.93
N LEU A 49 16.70 -0.38 4.91
CA LEU A 49 15.26 -0.63 4.80
C LEU A 49 14.97 -1.98 4.12
N PRO A 50 15.29 -3.10 4.78
CA PRO A 50 14.98 -4.43 4.26
C PRO A 50 13.47 -4.65 4.16
N ALA A 51 13.04 -5.70 3.47
CA ALA A 51 11.63 -5.91 3.12
C ALA A 51 10.69 -6.00 4.32
N ASP A 52 11.11 -6.64 5.40
CA ASP A 52 10.34 -6.76 6.65
C ASP A 52 10.13 -5.40 7.34
N GLU A 53 11.15 -4.55 7.34
CA GLU A 53 11.03 -3.18 7.84
C GLU A 53 10.16 -2.32 6.91
N ALA A 54 10.26 -2.48 5.59
CA ALA A 54 9.42 -1.79 4.63
C ALA A 54 7.94 -2.13 4.82
N LEU A 55 7.59 -3.40 5.03
CA LEU A 55 6.23 -3.81 5.37
C LEU A 55 5.77 -3.25 6.73
N THR A 56 6.67 -3.19 7.70
CA THR A 56 6.34 -2.65 9.02
C THR A 56 5.98 -1.17 8.95
N ILE A 57 6.73 -0.36 8.21
CA ILE A 57 6.41 1.07 8.05
C ILE A 57 5.17 1.31 7.18
N ALA A 58 4.87 0.40 6.26
CA ALA A 58 3.67 0.46 5.41
C ALA A 58 2.38 0.01 6.11
N SER A 59 2.47 -0.67 7.26
CA SER A 59 1.32 -1.25 7.96
C SER A 59 1.29 -0.89 9.44
N ARG A 60 2.06 -1.60 10.26
CA ARG A 60 2.05 -1.48 11.73
C ARG A 60 2.35 -0.07 12.22
N ASN A 61 3.32 0.60 11.62
CA ASN A 61 3.70 1.95 12.04
C ASN A 61 2.62 2.97 11.71
N GLY A 62 1.91 2.81 10.59
CA GLY A 62 0.74 3.62 10.23
C GLY A 62 -0.39 3.47 11.25
N ALA A 63 -0.75 2.23 11.58
CA ALA A 63 -1.74 1.94 12.61
C ALA A 63 -1.36 2.57 13.95
N LYS A 64 -0.09 2.43 14.37
CA LYS A 64 0.43 3.05 15.60
C LYS A 64 0.35 4.58 15.56
N ALA A 65 0.68 5.21 14.44
CA ALA A 65 0.61 6.66 14.29
C ALA A 65 -0.82 7.19 14.41
N LEU A 66 -1.80 6.40 13.96
CA LEU A 66 -3.23 6.72 14.03
C LEU A 66 -3.90 6.26 15.33
N GLY A 67 -3.17 5.62 16.25
CA GLY A 67 -3.74 5.08 17.48
C GLY A 67 -4.69 3.90 17.27
N LEU A 68 -4.56 3.18 16.15
CA LEU A 68 -5.40 2.05 15.80
C LEU A 68 -4.77 0.72 16.27
N ASN A 69 -5.60 -0.18 16.74
CA ASN A 69 -5.18 -1.56 17.04
C ASN A 69 -5.24 -2.43 15.78
N ALA A 70 -4.41 -2.11 14.78
CA ALA A 70 -4.36 -2.71 13.45
C ALA A 70 -2.91 -2.92 12.99
N GLY A 71 -2.72 -3.33 11.74
CA GLY A 71 -1.42 -3.45 11.09
C GLY A 71 -0.64 -4.73 11.41
N VAL A 72 -1.27 -5.67 12.12
CA VAL A 72 -0.75 -7.02 12.39
C VAL A 72 -1.89 -8.02 12.39
N ILE A 73 -1.60 -9.26 12.00
CA ILE A 73 -2.56 -10.37 12.08
C ILE A 73 -2.32 -11.08 13.42
N ALA A 74 -3.11 -10.70 14.42
CA ALA A 74 -3.03 -11.27 15.77
C ALA A 74 -4.39 -11.17 16.48
N PRO A 75 -4.67 -12.05 17.46
CA PRO A 75 -5.88 -11.96 18.27
C PRO A 75 -6.01 -10.60 18.96
N GLY A 76 -7.19 -10.00 18.93
CA GLY A 76 -7.48 -8.70 19.54
C GLY A 76 -7.17 -7.49 18.65
N TYR A 77 -6.62 -7.68 17.45
CA TYR A 77 -6.43 -6.63 16.47
C TYR A 77 -7.59 -6.56 15.48
N LEU A 78 -7.77 -5.39 14.85
CA LEU A 78 -8.73 -5.23 13.75
C LEU A 78 -8.36 -6.19 12.61
N ALA A 79 -9.36 -6.83 12.05
CA ALA A 79 -9.20 -7.74 10.92
C ALA A 79 -9.15 -6.94 9.61
N ASP A 80 -8.06 -6.18 9.43
CA ASP A 80 -7.71 -5.48 8.21
C ASP A 80 -6.68 -6.34 7.46
N ILE A 81 -7.13 -7.07 6.46
CA ILE A 81 -6.36 -8.15 5.82
C ILE A 81 -6.55 -8.06 4.30
N ILE A 82 -5.46 -8.22 3.57
CA ILE A 82 -5.50 -8.46 2.13
C ILE A 82 -5.02 -9.88 1.81
N LEU A 83 -5.65 -10.51 0.83
CA LEU A 83 -5.15 -11.74 0.22
C LEU A 83 -4.52 -11.41 -1.12
N VAL A 84 -3.29 -11.85 -1.31
CA VAL A 84 -2.53 -11.59 -2.54
C VAL A 84 -2.51 -12.84 -3.39
N GLY A 85 -3.04 -12.73 -4.61
CA GLY A 85 -3.05 -13.81 -5.59
C GLY A 85 -1.65 -14.15 -6.10
N ARG A 86 -1.43 -15.42 -6.41
CA ARG A 86 -0.20 -15.87 -7.08
C ARG A 86 -0.28 -15.58 -8.57
N ASN A 87 0.77 -14.99 -9.12
CA ASN A 87 0.89 -14.70 -10.53
C ASN A 87 2.35 -14.87 -11.01
N PRO A 88 2.65 -14.78 -12.32
CA PRO A 88 4.01 -14.96 -12.83
C PRO A 88 5.03 -13.97 -12.24
N THR A 89 4.64 -12.78 -11.81
CA THR A 89 5.58 -11.77 -11.28
C THR A 89 6.01 -12.05 -9.86
N ASN A 90 5.17 -12.73 -9.05
CA ASN A 90 5.45 -13.06 -7.66
C ASN A 90 5.73 -14.56 -7.43
N THR A 91 6.00 -15.32 -8.50
CA THR A 91 6.28 -16.76 -8.47
C THR A 91 7.65 -17.02 -9.11
N PRO A 92 8.51 -17.88 -8.52
CA PRO A 92 8.35 -18.61 -7.25
C PRO A 92 8.56 -17.72 -6.02
N ALA A 93 7.91 -18.05 -4.90
CA ALA A 93 7.97 -17.29 -3.66
C ALA A 93 8.91 -17.96 -2.63
N PHE A 94 10.22 -17.88 -2.85
CA PHE A 94 11.21 -18.39 -1.90
C PHE A 94 11.28 -17.56 -0.62
N ASN A 95 11.12 -16.24 -0.76
CA ASN A 95 11.03 -15.31 0.36
C ASN A 95 9.74 -14.50 0.21
N THR A 96 8.72 -14.88 0.95
CA THR A 96 7.39 -14.29 0.86
C THR A 96 7.40 -12.79 1.18
N THR A 97 8.17 -12.37 2.19
CA THR A 97 8.30 -10.96 2.58
C THR A 97 8.94 -10.14 1.47
N SER A 98 10.04 -10.64 0.91
CA SER A 98 10.70 -9.98 -0.22
C SER A 98 9.80 -9.90 -1.45
N ASN A 99 9.07 -10.97 -1.77
CA ASN A 99 8.11 -10.98 -2.87
C ASN A 99 6.96 -9.99 -2.64
N ALA A 100 6.44 -9.90 -1.41
CA ALA A 100 5.39 -8.93 -1.08
C ALA A 100 5.83 -7.48 -1.35
N VAL A 101 7.10 -7.14 -1.06
CA VAL A 101 7.62 -5.79 -1.28
C VAL A 101 8.04 -5.55 -2.73
N TYR A 102 8.80 -6.48 -3.33
CA TYR A 102 9.50 -6.19 -4.59
C TYR A 102 8.79 -6.72 -5.83
N ALA A 103 7.98 -7.76 -5.70
CA ALA A 103 7.35 -8.46 -6.81
C ALA A 103 5.82 -8.33 -6.85
N THR A 104 5.20 -7.78 -5.79
CA THR A 104 3.75 -7.59 -5.70
C THR A 104 3.39 -6.14 -6.06
N GLY A 105 2.26 -5.95 -6.72
CA GLY A 105 1.59 -4.67 -6.93
C GLY A 105 0.16 -4.76 -6.45
N GLY A 106 -0.54 -3.63 -6.30
CA GLY A 106 -1.91 -3.57 -5.82
C GLY A 106 -2.89 -4.41 -6.65
N LEU A 107 -2.67 -4.53 -7.95
CA LEU A 107 -3.47 -5.37 -8.84
C LEU A 107 -3.39 -6.89 -8.55
N ALA A 108 -2.42 -7.32 -7.74
CA ALA A 108 -2.33 -8.70 -7.29
C ALA A 108 -3.16 -8.98 -6.03
N VAL A 109 -3.80 -7.97 -5.46
CA VAL A 109 -4.71 -8.14 -4.32
C VAL A 109 -6.03 -8.71 -4.84
N ASP A 110 -6.34 -9.90 -4.38
CA ASP A 110 -7.53 -10.66 -4.73
C ASP A 110 -8.72 -10.30 -3.81
N THR A 111 -8.47 -10.26 -2.52
CA THR A 111 -9.50 -10.03 -1.50
C THR A 111 -9.03 -8.95 -0.53
N THR A 112 -9.94 -8.04 -0.18
CA THR A 112 -9.70 -7.02 0.84
C THR A 112 -10.75 -7.12 1.93
N ILE A 113 -10.29 -7.23 3.17
CA ILE A 113 -11.11 -7.29 4.38
C ILE A 113 -10.76 -6.07 5.23
N CYS A 114 -11.76 -5.33 5.70
CA CYS A 114 -11.60 -4.19 6.59
C CYS A 114 -12.49 -4.36 7.81
N ASN A 115 -11.89 -4.37 8.99
CA ASN A 115 -12.56 -4.62 10.25
C ASN A 115 -13.48 -5.86 10.21
N GLY A 116 -13.02 -6.93 9.53
CA GLY A 116 -13.75 -8.18 9.36
C GLY A 116 -14.81 -8.19 8.25
N ALA A 117 -15.11 -7.06 7.62
CA ALA A 117 -16.01 -7.01 6.47
C ALA A 117 -15.24 -7.20 5.16
N VAL A 118 -15.71 -8.09 4.30
CA VAL A 118 -15.13 -8.30 2.95
C VAL A 118 -15.60 -7.16 2.04
N LEU A 119 -14.67 -6.31 1.59
CA LEU A 119 -14.95 -5.19 0.71
C LEU A 119 -14.68 -5.50 -0.77
N MET A 120 -13.75 -6.40 -1.03
CA MET A 120 -13.43 -6.91 -2.36
C MET A 120 -13.21 -8.42 -2.28
N HIS A 121 -13.67 -9.17 -3.26
CA HIS A 121 -13.44 -10.61 -3.40
C HIS A 121 -13.28 -10.98 -4.86
N ASP A 122 -12.29 -11.83 -5.17
CA ASP A 122 -11.91 -12.18 -6.55
C ASP A 122 -11.67 -10.94 -7.44
N GLY A 123 -11.12 -9.86 -6.85
CA GLY A 123 -10.91 -8.59 -7.54
C GLY A 123 -12.20 -7.79 -7.80
N ILE A 124 -13.36 -8.26 -7.34
CA ILE A 124 -14.66 -7.62 -7.55
C ILE A 124 -15.03 -6.77 -6.33
N ILE A 125 -15.25 -5.49 -6.56
CA ILE A 125 -15.77 -4.55 -5.56
C ILE A 125 -17.24 -4.31 -5.86
N PRO A 126 -18.17 -4.65 -4.95
CA PRO A 126 -19.61 -4.41 -5.16
C PRO A 126 -19.90 -2.92 -5.43
N GLY A 127 -20.64 -2.64 -6.51
CA GLY A 127 -21.02 -1.27 -6.88
C GLY A 127 -19.92 -0.46 -7.57
N ALA A 128 -18.74 -1.03 -7.86
CA ALA A 128 -17.65 -0.30 -8.52
C ALA A 128 -18.02 0.24 -9.89
N GLU A 129 -18.81 -0.48 -10.68
CA GLU A 129 -19.21 -0.05 -12.02
C GLU A 129 -20.00 1.27 -12.01
N GLU A 130 -20.94 1.42 -11.08
CA GLU A 130 -21.72 2.66 -10.91
C GLU A 130 -20.82 3.82 -10.47
N ILE A 131 -19.91 3.56 -9.53
CA ILE A 131 -18.96 4.57 -9.05
C ILE A 131 -18.04 5.04 -10.17
N LEU A 132 -17.51 4.12 -10.97
CA LEU A 132 -16.64 4.42 -12.11
C LEU A 132 -17.36 5.22 -13.18
N ALA A 133 -18.58 4.83 -13.56
CA ALA A 133 -19.40 5.57 -14.53
C ALA A 133 -19.66 7.02 -14.07
N LYS A 134 -20.02 7.20 -12.79
CA LYS A 134 -20.25 8.53 -12.22
C LYS A 134 -18.97 9.37 -12.13
N ALA A 135 -17.84 8.74 -11.81
CA ALA A 135 -16.54 9.41 -11.76
C ALA A 135 -16.13 9.90 -13.16
N GLU A 136 -16.31 9.07 -14.19
CA GLU A 136 -16.03 9.41 -15.57
C GLU A 136 -16.91 10.59 -16.05
N GLU A 137 -18.22 10.54 -15.83
CA GLU A 137 -19.14 11.62 -16.14
C GLU A 137 -18.70 12.94 -15.47
N THR A 138 -18.37 12.87 -14.17
CA THR A 138 -17.94 14.05 -13.40
C THR A 138 -16.62 14.62 -13.93
N ALA A 139 -15.67 13.77 -14.30
CA ALA A 139 -14.38 14.19 -14.84
C ALA A 139 -14.55 14.92 -16.19
N PHE A 140 -15.36 14.37 -17.11
CA PHE A 140 -15.65 15.02 -18.39
C PHE A 140 -16.42 16.34 -18.23
N ASP A 141 -17.36 16.42 -17.30
CA ASP A 141 -18.05 17.67 -17.00
C ASP A 141 -17.10 18.75 -16.46
N LEU A 142 -16.20 18.35 -15.56
CA LEU A 142 -15.19 19.27 -15.00
C LEU A 142 -14.29 19.85 -16.10
N VAL A 143 -13.75 18.99 -16.98
CA VAL A 143 -12.90 19.41 -18.09
C VAL A 143 -13.66 20.36 -19.03
N ARG A 144 -14.89 20.02 -19.40
CA ARG A 144 -15.73 20.86 -20.26
C ARG A 144 -15.95 22.26 -19.67
N ARG A 145 -16.22 22.35 -18.36
CA ARG A 145 -16.38 23.63 -17.66
C ARG A 145 -15.10 24.44 -17.55
N ALA A 146 -13.95 23.76 -17.46
CA ALA A 146 -12.66 24.42 -17.37
C ALA A 146 -12.14 24.95 -18.72
N THR A 147 -12.68 24.44 -19.85
CA THR A 147 -12.27 24.82 -21.21
C THR A 147 -13.29 25.73 -21.93
N ALA A 148 -14.41 26.04 -21.30
CA ALA A 148 -15.44 26.97 -21.79
C ALA A 148 -15.15 28.41 -21.33
#